data_4cb6b075ec2bbfbc7c927389815aacf6
#
_entry.id   4cb6b075ec2bbfbc7c927389815aacf6
#
_cell.length_a   1.000
_cell.length_b   1.000
_cell.length_c   1.000
_cell.angle_alpha   90.00
_cell.angle_beta   90.00
_cell.angle_gamma   90.00
#
_symmetry.space_group_name_H-M   'P 1'
#
loop_
_entity.id
_entity.type
_entity.pdbx_description
1 polymer ?
#
loop_
_entity_poly.entity_id
_entity_poly.type
_entity_poly.pdbx_seq_one_letter_code
_entity_poly.pdbx_strand_id
1 'polypeptide(L)'
;MTADSFLQAFRRFSARRGRPDVCFSDNGTNIVGGVRELRESLEALDKKRITSDLARVSVEWRWNPPKASHMNGATERMIRSVRAVLVSVIEEQLLTDEQLTTVMCEAERVVNDRPLTRATDDATDDEVLTPSMLLLLRPNDCSAPGEFSKSDMSAKKLWRQCQYLADVFWRRWTFEYMTGLQQRTKWTEPQVSMKLGDVVLVKDDSLPRGQWPLGRITDVNESRDGLARSVTVLCRGNKYLRPVTRLCLLEAD
;
A
#
# COMPACT_ATOMS: atom_id res chain seq x y z
N MET A 1 8.70 -21.49 0.66
CA MET A 1 7.88 -21.27 1.88
C MET A 1 7.24 -22.61 2.22
N THR A 2 7.33 -23.06 3.45
CA THR A 2 6.72 -24.30 3.95
C THR A 2 5.35 -24.02 4.56
N ALA A 3 4.53 -25.05 4.84
CA ALA A 3 3.28 -24.92 5.58
C ALA A 3 3.52 -24.29 6.96
N ASP A 4 4.55 -24.74 7.67
CA ASP A 4 4.94 -24.19 8.98
C ASP A 4 5.28 -22.68 8.90
N SER A 5 6.07 -22.25 7.90
CA SER A 5 6.35 -20.80 7.70
C SER A 5 5.09 -19.99 7.44
N PHE A 6 4.12 -20.57 6.72
CA PHE A 6 2.82 -19.95 6.49
C PHE A 6 2.02 -19.81 7.79
N LEU A 7 1.93 -20.88 8.57
CA LEU A 7 1.22 -20.88 9.86
C LEU A 7 1.81 -19.85 10.83
N GLN A 8 3.13 -19.78 10.94
CA GLN A 8 3.79 -18.77 11.77
C GLN A 8 3.47 -17.35 11.30
N ALA A 9 3.47 -17.10 9.98
CA ALA A 9 3.11 -15.80 9.42
C ALA A 9 1.63 -15.45 9.69
N PHE A 10 0.73 -16.41 9.50
CA PHE A 10 -0.69 -16.25 9.78
C PHE A 10 -0.96 -15.98 11.26
N ARG A 11 -0.24 -16.67 12.16
CA ARG A 11 -0.33 -16.43 13.62
C ARG A 11 0.15 -15.03 13.99
N ARG A 12 1.29 -14.57 13.42
CA ARG A 12 1.77 -13.19 13.65
C ARG A 12 0.77 -12.15 13.14
N PHE A 13 0.16 -12.39 11.98
CA PHE A 13 -0.88 -11.51 11.44
C PHE A 13 -2.08 -11.46 12.39
N SER A 14 -2.66 -12.63 12.74
CA SER A 14 -3.85 -12.71 13.59
C SER A 14 -3.62 -12.14 14.99
N ALA A 15 -2.43 -12.29 15.55
CA ALA A 15 -2.09 -11.71 16.86
C ALA A 15 -2.02 -10.17 16.86
N ARG A 16 -1.63 -9.58 15.71
CA ARG A 16 -1.51 -8.12 15.59
C ARG A 16 -2.78 -7.43 15.08
N ARG A 17 -3.53 -8.10 14.19
CA ARG A 17 -4.65 -7.49 13.45
C ARG A 17 -6.01 -8.07 13.83
N GLY A 18 -6.02 -9.08 14.69
CA GLY A 18 -7.21 -9.88 14.92
C GLY A 18 -7.35 -11.03 13.90
N ARG A 19 -8.20 -11.98 14.21
CA ARG A 19 -8.49 -13.11 13.34
C ARG A 19 -9.39 -12.65 12.19
N PRO A 20 -9.03 -12.92 10.93
CA PRO A 20 -9.93 -12.63 9.82
C PRO A 20 -11.08 -13.65 9.79
N ASP A 21 -12.27 -13.22 9.40
CA ASP A 21 -13.41 -14.10 9.18
C ASP A 21 -13.27 -14.86 7.86
N VAL A 22 -12.76 -14.16 6.82
CA VAL A 22 -12.58 -14.70 5.47
C VAL A 22 -11.16 -14.45 5.00
N CYS A 23 -10.52 -15.47 4.44
CA CYS A 23 -9.23 -15.36 3.75
C CYS A 23 -9.37 -15.78 2.29
N PHE A 24 -8.89 -14.94 1.40
CA PHE A 24 -8.74 -15.26 -0.02
C PHE A 24 -7.31 -15.69 -0.31
N SER A 25 -7.10 -16.80 -0.98
CA SER A 25 -5.76 -17.25 -1.35
C SER A 25 -5.74 -17.99 -2.67
N ASP A 26 -4.54 -18.11 -3.24
CA ASP A 26 -4.26 -19.06 -4.31
C ASP A 26 -4.19 -20.50 -3.77
N ASN A 27 -4.03 -21.47 -4.68
CA ASN A 27 -3.91 -22.89 -4.35
C ASN A 27 -2.44 -23.31 -4.08
N GLY A 28 -1.60 -22.42 -3.56
CA GLY A 28 -0.22 -22.74 -3.21
C GLY A 28 -0.14 -23.90 -2.21
N THR A 29 0.71 -24.89 -2.48
CA THR A 29 0.81 -26.11 -1.67
C THR A 29 1.13 -25.85 -0.20
N ASN A 30 1.90 -24.81 0.09
CA ASN A 30 2.22 -24.36 1.44
C ASN A 30 1.01 -23.80 2.19
N ILE A 31 0.12 -23.09 1.49
CA ILE A 31 -1.10 -22.53 2.08
C ILE A 31 -2.11 -23.64 2.29
N VAL A 32 -2.35 -24.48 1.28
CA VAL A 32 -3.25 -25.63 1.38
C VAL A 32 -2.85 -26.57 2.53
N GLY A 33 -1.55 -26.89 2.63
CA GLY A 33 -1.01 -27.70 3.72
C GLY A 33 -1.21 -27.06 5.09
N GLY A 34 -0.93 -25.77 5.22
CA GLY A 34 -1.09 -25.04 6.48
C GLY A 34 -2.55 -24.90 6.91
N VAL A 35 -3.47 -24.62 5.97
CA VAL A 35 -4.91 -24.55 6.27
C VAL A 35 -5.45 -25.89 6.74
N ARG A 36 -4.99 -27.00 6.11
CA ARG A 36 -5.36 -28.35 6.54
C ARG A 36 -4.87 -28.63 7.97
N GLU A 37 -3.61 -28.36 8.27
CA GLU A 37 -3.02 -28.53 9.60
C GLU A 37 -3.75 -27.67 10.66
N LEU A 38 -4.07 -26.41 10.32
CA LEU A 38 -4.84 -25.54 11.22
C LEU A 38 -6.24 -26.12 11.51
N ARG A 39 -6.92 -26.64 10.49
CA ARG A 39 -8.23 -27.28 10.66
C ARG A 39 -8.17 -28.52 11.53
N GLU A 40 -7.22 -29.41 11.26
CA GLU A 40 -7.00 -30.63 12.07
C GLU A 40 -6.70 -30.32 13.55
N SER A 41 -5.90 -29.24 13.77
CA SER A 41 -5.61 -28.77 15.13
C SER A 41 -6.85 -28.22 15.84
N LEU A 42 -7.72 -27.49 15.15
CA LEU A 42 -8.96 -26.95 15.69
C LEU A 42 -9.98 -28.09 15.99
N GLU A 43 -10.11 -29.08 15.09
CA GLU A 43 -10.96 -30.23 15.29
C GLU A 43 -10.50 -31.08 16.49
N ALA A 44 -9.19 -31.18 16.69
CA ALA A 44 -8.63 -31.86 17.86
C ALA A 44 -8.95 -31.15 19.19
N LEU A 45 -9.05 -29.82 19.17
CA LEU A 45 -9.48 -29.03 20.34
C LEU A 45 -10.97 -29.17 20.61
N ASP A 46 -11.81 -29.23 19.57
CA ASP A 46 -13.26 -29.31 19.66
C ASP A 46 -13.70 -30.64 20.30
N LYS A 47 -12.99 -31.73 20.03
CA LYS A 47 -13.21 -33.03 20.67
C LYS A 47 -12.98 -33.03 22.18
N LYS A 48 -12.23 -32.08 22.72
CA LYS A 48 -11.92 -31.96 24.16
C LYS A 48 -12.80 -30.94 24.89
N ARG A 49 -13.48 -30.07 24.19
CA ARG A 49 -14.33 -29.00 24.75
C ARG A 49 -15.62 -28.90 23.94
N ILE A 50 -16.65 -29.55 24.43
CA ILE A 50 -18.01 -29.40 23.92
C ILE A 50 -18.51 -28.01 24.32
N THR A 51 -18.33 -27.00 23.48
CA THR A 51 -19.05 -25.74 23.61
C THR A 51 -19.18 -25.06 22.25
N SER A 52 -20.39 -24.54 21.99
CA SER A 52 -20.86 -23.82 20.81
C SER A 52 -20.03 -22.58 20.41
N ASP A 53 -19.08 -22.17 21.24
CA ASP A 53 -18.24 -21.00 21.00
C ASP A 53 -17.07 -21.28 20.05
N LEU A 54 -16.69 -22.55 19.84
CA LEU A 54 -15.57 -22.92 18.95
C LEU A 54 -15.95 -22.94 17.47
N ALA A 55 -17.23 -23.05 17.14
CA ALA A 55 -17.70 -22.86 15.75
C ALA A 55 -17.43 -21.44 15.23
N ARG A 56 -17.26 -20.47 16.16
CA ARG A 56 -16.87 -19.07 15.85
C ARG A 56 -15.37 -18.90 15.59
N VAL A 57 -14.55 -19.92 15.75
CA VAL A 57 -13.08 -19.82 15.64
C VAL A 57 -12.57 -20.19 14.24
N SER A 58 -13.42 -20.71 13.35
CA SER A 58 -13.02 -21.08 11.99
C SER A 58 -12.88 -19.85 11.09
N VAL A 59 -11.80 -19.80 10.32
CA VAL A 59 -11.60 -18.84 9.23
C VAL A 59 -12.16 -19.47 7.96
N GLU A 60 -13.04 -18.75 7.26
CA GLU A 60 -13.50 -19.18 5.93
C GLU A 60 -12.41 -18.96 4.90
N TRP A 61 -11.95 -20.02 4.25
CA TRP A 61 -10.97 -19.94 3.18
C TRP A 61 -11.65 -20.02 1.83
N ARG A 62 -11.51 -18.94 1.05
CA ARG A 62 -11.98 -18.85 -0.32
C ARG A 62 -10.80 -18.97 -1.27
N TRP A 63 -10.78 -20.08 -1.98
CA TRP A 63 -9.72 -20.41 -2.92
C TRP A 63 -10.02 -19.81 -4.29
N ASN A 64 -9.00 -19.22 -4.91
CA ASN A 64 -9.12 -18.84 -6.31
C ASN A 64 -9.35 -20.09 -7.17
N PRO A 65 -10.14 -19.98 -8.25
CA PRO A 65 -10.25 -21.06 -9.21
C PRO A 65 -8.87 -21.49 -9.72
N PRO A 66 -8.64 -22.78 -9.98
CA PRO A 66 -7.39 -23.26 -10.56
C PRO A 66 -7.05 -22.47 -11.85
N LYS A 67 -5.79 -22.06 -12.01
CA LYS A 67 -5.29 -21.26 -13.14
C LYS A 67 -5.87 -19.82 -13.25
N ALA A 68 -6.55 -19.32 -12.23
CA ALA A 68 -7.09 -17.97 -12.18
C ALA A 68 -6.18 -17.01 -11.38
N SER A 69 -4.87 -17.04 -11.60
CA SER A 69 -3.89 -16.15 -10.97
C SER A 69 -4.21 -14.66 -11.18
N HIS A 70 -4.91 -14.32 -12.28
CA HIS A 70 -5.33 -12.94 -12.55
C HIS A 70 -6.32 -12.37 -11.51
N MET A 71 -7.04 -13.19 -10.76
CA MET A 71 -7.97 -12.72 -9.71
C MET A 71 -7.25 -12.07 -8.52
N ASN A 72 -5.97 -12.37 -8.30
CA ASN A 72 -5.12 -11.75 -7.30
C ASN A 72 -4.10 -10.75 -7.87
N GLY A 73 -4.24 -10.38 -9.14
CA GLY A 73 -3.25 -9.60 -9.88
C GLY A 73 -2.91 -8.25 -9.23
N ALA A 74 -3.86 -7.59 -8.57
CA ALA A 74 -3.61 -6.35 -7.83
C ALA A 74 -2.69 -6.58 -6.62
N THR A 75 -2.99 -7.63 -5.82
CA THR A 75 -2.18 -8.00 -4.64
C THR A 75 -0.79 -8.48 -5.06
N GLU A 76 -0.69 -9.33 -6.09
CA GLU A 76 0.60 -9.83 -6.60
C GLU A 76 1.48 -8.69 -7.11
N ARG A 77 0.90 -7.73 -7.84
CA ARG A 77 1.60 -6.53 -8.31
C ARG A 77 2.12 -5.72 -7.13
N MET A 78 1.28 -5.47 -6.14
CA MET A 78 1.67 -4.74 -4.93
C MET A 78 2.83 -5.42 -4.20
N ILE A 79 2.73 -6.73 -3.96
CA ILE A 79 3.80 -7.51 -3.31
C ILE A 79 5.09 -7.47 -4.14
N ARG A 80 5.00 -7.56 -5.46
CA ARG A 80 6.16 -7.49 -6.37
C ARG A 80 6.87 -6.14 -6.25
N SER A 81 6.12 -5.03 -6.32
CA SER A 81 6.68 -3.68 -6.17
C SER A 81 7.31 -3.48 -4.80
N VAL A 82 6.61 -3.85 -3.73
CA VAL A 82 7.15 -3.77 -2.36
C VAL A 82 8.44 -4.56 -2.23
N ARG A 83 8.47 -5.80 -2.73
CA ARG A 83 9.67 -6.65 -2.68
C ARG A 83 10.82 -6.04 -3.47
N ALA A 84 10.58 -5.56 -4.70
CA ALA A 84 11.62 -4.96 -5.53
C ALA A 84 12.25 -3.75 -4.83
N VAL A 85 11.42 -2.87 -4.25
CA VAL A 85 11.91 -1.70 -3.53
C VAL A 85 12.65 -2.10 -2.25
N LEU A 86 12.13 -3.03 -1.45
CA LEU A 86 12.78 -3.50 -0.22
C LEU A 86 14.15 -4.12 -0.53
N VAL A 87 14.22 -5.02 -1.51
CA VAL A 87 15.50 -5.62 -1.91
C VAL A 87 16.49 -4.52 -2.27
N SER A 88 16.12 -3.56 -3.11
CA SER A 88 17.01 -2.47 -3.54
C SER A 88 17.42 -1.51 -2.42
N VAL A 89 16.69 -1.47 -1.31
CA VAL A 89 17.00 -0.63 -0.13
C VAL A 89 17.90 -1.38 0.86
N ILE A 90 17.70 -2.69 1.00
CA ILE A 90 18.34 -3.52 2.03
C ILE A 90 19.61 -4.22 1.50
N GLU A 91 19.68 -4.51 0.18
CA GLU A 91 20.68 -5.39 -0.45
C GLU A 91 22.14 -5.02 -0.13
N GLU A 92 22.42 -3.74 0.07
CA GLU A 92 23.77 -3.22 0.36
C GLU A 92 24.04 -3.04 1.87
N GLN A 93 23.07 -3.43 2.73
CA GLN A 93 23.12 -3.12 4.16
C GLN A 93 23.16 -4.38 5.02
N LEU A 94 24.11 -4.43 5.94
CA LEU A 94 24.14 -5.43 7.00
C LEU A 94 23.26 -4.95 8.16
N LEU A 95 21.97 -5.29 8.09
CA LEU A 95 21.00 -4.93 9.12
C LEU A 95 20.93 -5.99 10.21
N THR A 96 20.77 -5.56 11.46
CA THR A 96 20.37 -6.45 12.56
C THR A 96 18.90 -6.86 12.39
N ASP A 97 18.48 -7.94 13.07
CA ASP A 97 17.08 -8.38 13.05
C ASP A 97 16.12 -7.30 13.56
N GLU A 98 16.54 -6.51 14.54
CA GLU A 98 15.77 -5.37 15.07
C GLU A 98 15.61 -4.26 14.02
N GLN A 99 16.69 -3.90 13.33
CA GLN A 99 16.65 -2.92 12.25
C GLN A 99 15.78 -3.40 11.09
N LEU A 100 15.94 -4.67 10.69
CA LEU A 100 15.13 -5.26 9.63
C LEU A 100 13.64 -5.24 9.99
N THR A 101 13.30 -5.63 11.21
CA THR A 101 11.92 -5.59 11.71
C THR A 101 11.36 -4.17 11.67
N THR A 102 12.15 -3.18 12.10
CA THR A 102 11.73 -1.76 12.09
C THR A 102 11.50 -1.27 10.66
N VAL A 103 12.42 -1.54 9.74
CA VAL A 103 12.28 -1.15 8.32
C VAL A 103 11.08 -1.82 7.67
N MET A 104 10.80 -3.09 8.00
CA MET A 104 9.62 -3.80 7.49
C MET A 104 8.31 -3.20 8.01
N CYS A 105 8.25 -2.81 9.29
CA CYS A 105 7.08 -2.12 9.86
C CYS A 105 6.86 -0.74 9.21
N GLU A 106 7.93 0.02 8.95
CA GLU A 106 7.85 1.29 8.26
C GLU A 106 7.38 1.11 6.80
N ALA A 107 7.86 0.08 6.10
CA ALA A 107 7.41 -0.26 4.76
C ALA A 107 5.92 -0.67 4.76
N GLU A 108 5.49 -1.50 5.72
CA GLU A 108 4.08 -1.88 5.90
C GLU A 108 3.21 -0.62 6.07
N ARG A 109 3.64 0.31 6.91
CA ARG A 109 2.95 1.58 7.13
C ARG A 109 2.83 2.38 5.84
N VAL A 110 3.94 2.61 5.15
CA VAL A 110 3.97 3.37 3.89
C VAL A 110 2.98 2.80 2.86
N VAL A 111 2.95 1.49 2.72
CA VAL A 111 2.06 0.80 1.76
C VAL A 111 0.59 0.92 2.18
N ASN A 112 0.31 0.84 3.48
CA ASN A 112 -1.06 0.90 3.99
C ASN A 112 -1.59 2.33 4.16
N ASP A 113 -0.73 3.34 4.17
CA ASP A 113 -1.12 4.76 4.18
C ASP A 113 -1.30 5.32 2.75
N ARG A 114 -1.21 4.48 1.71
CA ARG A 114 -1.46 4.92 0.34
C ARG A 114 -2.92 5.31 0.15
N PRO A 115 -3.21 6.38 -0.58
CA PRO A 115 -4.57 6.77 -0.90
C PRO A 115 -5.22 5.74 -1.84
N LEU A 116 -6.44 5.34 -1.53
CA LEU A 116 -7.28 4.49 -2.37
C LEU A 116 -8.28 5.34 -3.17
N THR A 117 -8.98 6.21 -2.46
CA THR A 117 -9.97 7.13 -2.98
C THR A 117 -10.13 8.28 -1.98
N ARG A 118 -11.01 9.24 -2.27
CA ARG A 118 -11.40 10.28 -1.29
C ARG A 118 -12.22 9.67 -0.17
N ALA A 119 -12.08 10.21 1.04
CA ALA A 119 -12.89 9.81 2.18
C ALA A 119 -14.26 10.52 2.18
N THR A 120 -14.34 11.72 1.61
CA THR A 120 -15.55 12.56 1.59
C THR A 120 -15.80 13.14 0.22
N ASP A 121 -17.09 13.48 -0.06
CA ASP A 121 -17.48 14.19 -1.29
C ASP A 121 -17.24 15.72 -1.17
N ASP A 122 -16.88 16.22 0.01
CA ASP A 122 -16.58 17.64 0.21
C ASP A 122 -15.32 18.04 -0.56
N ALA A 123 -15.46 18.99 -1.46
CA ALA A 123 -14.35 19.49 -2.29
C ALA A 123 -13.26 20.22 -1.49
N THR A 124 -13.57 20.65 -0.27
CA THR A 124 -12.64 21.36 0.63
C THR A 124 -11.88 20.43 1.56
N ASP A 125 -12.31 19.18 1.67
CA ASP A 125 -11.69 18.16 2.51
C ASP A 125 -10.71 17.31 1.67
N ASP A 126 -9.44 17.35 2.05
CA ASP A 126 -8.36 16.59 1.41
C ASP A 126 -8.19 15.19 2.06
N GLU A 127 -9.14 14.74 2.89
CA GLU A 127 -9.04 13.46 3.57
C GLU A 127 -9.18 12.30 2.58
N VAL A 128 -8.23 11.35 2.65
CA VAL A 128 -8.17 10.17 1.80
C VAL A 128 -8.54 8.93 2.57
N LEU A 129 -9.27 8.04 1.92
CA LEU A 129 -9.44 6.68 2.42
C LEU A 129 -8.16 5.89 2.14
N THR A 130 -7.59 5.31 3.19
CA THR A 130 -6.41 4.45 3.11
C THR A 130 -6.68 3.06 3.69
N PRO A 131 -5.90 2.04 3.32
CA PRO A 131 -5.94 0.73 4.00
C PRO A 131 -5.72 0.85 5.51
N SER A 132 -4.84 1.74 5.97
CA SER A 132 -4.63 1.98 7.41
C SER A 132 -5.89 2.44 8.11
N MET A 133 -6.65 3.37 7.52
CA MET A 133 -7.92 3.84 8.11
C MET A 133 -8.93 2.70 8.25
N LEU A 134 -9.02 1.82 7.25
CA LEU A 134 -9.90 0.65 7.31
C LEU A 134 -9.46 -0.36 8.38
N LEU A 135 -8.15 -0.50 8.61
CA LEU A 135 -7.59 -1.44 9.59
C LEU A 135 -7.62 -0.90 11.02
N LEU A 136 -7.42 0.41 11.19
CA LEU A 136 -7.28 1.06 12.51
C LEU A 136 -8.56 1.78 12.94
N LEU A 137 -9.53 1.96 12.03
CA LEU A 137 -10.75 2.76 12.20
C LEU A 137 -10.45 4.23 12.60
N ARG A 138 -9.30 4.72 12.22
CA ARG A 138 -8.82 6.10 12.45
C ARG A 138 -7.69 6.43 11.47
N PRO A 139 -7.42 7.72 11.19
CA PRO A 139 -6.22 8.14 10.48
C PRO A 139 -4.94 7.66 11.19
N ASN A 140 -3.90 7.39 10.42
CA ASN A 140 -2.59 7.05 10.95
C ASN A 140 -1.71 8.31 10.99
N ASP A 141 -1.68 8.99 12.15
CA ASP A 141 -0.96 10.25 12.35
C ASP A 141 0.55 10.06 12.62
N CYS A 142 1.08 8.89 12.35
CA CYS A 142 2.49 8.61 12.62
C CYS A 142 3.40 9.27 11.55
N SER A 143 3.65 10.56 11.71
CA SER A 143 4.59 11.32 10.87
C SER A 143 6.03 10.86 11.06
N ALA A 144 6.89 11.12 10.06
CA ALA A 144 8.32 10.89 10.21
C ALA A 144 8.87 11.74 11.37
N PRO A 145 9.69 11.16 12.27
CA PRO A 145 10.15 11.86 13.48
C PRO A 145 11.25 12.90 13.23
N GLY A 146 11.51 13.26 11.98
CA GLY A 146 12.50 14.25 11.57
C GLY A 146 12.98 14.07 10.14
N GLU A 147 14.02 14.80 9.78
CA GLU A 147 14.71 14.69 8.50
C GLU A 147 15.95 13.79 8.63
N PHE A 148 16.13 12.91 7.66
CA PHE A 148 17.23 11.94 7.65
C PHE A 148 17.95 11.98 6.30
N SER A 149 19.27 11.86 6.36
CA SER A 149 20.15 11.98 5.20
C SER A 149 21.07 10.77 5.05
N LYS A 150 21.78 10.69 3.93
CA LYS A 150 22.73 9.61 3.67
C LYS A 150 23.81 9.51 4.76
N SER A 151 24.18 10.60 5.43
CA SER A 151 25.16 10.58 6.53
C SER A 151 24.65 9.78 7.74
N ASP A 152 23.33 9.63 7.90
CA ASP A 152 22.75 8.83 8.97
C ASP A 152 23.02 7.32 8.83
N MET A 153 23.35 6.84 7.62
CA MET A 153 23.78 5.45 7.40
C MET A 153 25.08 5.10 8.13
N SER A 154 25.95 6.08 8.34
CA SER A 154 27.20 5.92 9.07
C SER A 154 27.07 6.31 10.53
N ALA A 155 25.88 6.68 10.99
CA ALA A 155 25.67 7.10 12.37
C ALA A 155 25.67 5.90 13.32
N LYS A 156 26.20 6.09 14.53
CA LYS A 156 26.14 5.08 15.61
C LYS A 156 24.69 4.79 16.09
N LYS A 157 23.75 5.67 15.79
CA LYS A 157 22.34 5.54 16.20
C LYS A 157 21.57 4.74 15.15
N LEU A 158 21.40 3.45 15.38
CA LEU A 158 20.77 2.50 14.44
C LEU A 158 19.34 2.91 14.02
N TRP A 159 18.57 3.53 14.93
CA TRP A 159 17.23 3.99 14.61
C TRP A 159 17.22 5.06 13.51
N ARG A 160 18.25 5.94 13.44
CA ARG A 160 18.37 6.94 12.37
C ARG A 160 18.63 6.28 11.02
N GLN A 161 19.42 5.21 11.00
CA GLN A 161 19.63 4.41 9.80
C GLN A 161 18.31 3.82 9.30
N CYS A 162 17.49 3.24 10.21
CA CYS A 162 16.17 2.72 9.86
C CYS A 162 15.26 3.81 9.29
N GLN A 163 15.26 5.01 9.87
CA GLN A 163 14.44 6.11 9.36
C GLN A 163 14.90 6.60 7.99
N TYR A 164 16.21 6.69 7.76
CA TYR A 164 16.73 7.01 6.44
C TYR A 164 16.35 5.93 5.39
N LEU A 165 16.47 4.65 5.73
CA LEU A 165 16.04 3.55 4.86
C LEU A 165 14.54 3.62 4.55
N ALA A 166 13.74 3.97 5.54
CA ALA A 166 12.30 4.18 5.35
C ALA A 166 12.00 5.36 4.42
N ASP A 167 12.79 6.45 4.48
CA ASP A 167 12.67 7.58 3.54
C ASP A 167 13.11 7.20 2.12
N VAL A 168 14.13 6.36 1.99
CA VAL A 168 14.55 5.81 0.68
C VAL A 168 13.46 4.90 0.13
N PHE A 169 12.89 4.01 0.97
CA PHE A 169 11.78 3.16 0.59
C PHE A 169 10.59 4.00 0.12
N TRP A 170 10.17 5.01 0.89
CA TRP A 170 9.08 5.92 0.56
C TRP A 170 9.23 6.52 -0.84
N ARG A 171 10.38 7.14 -1.13
CA ARG A 171 10.65 7.79 -2.41
C ARG A 171 10.57 6.84 -3.60
N ARG A 172 11.19 5.65 -3.47
CA ARG A 172 11.19 4.64 -4.53
C ARG A 172 9.80 4.03 -4.72
N TRP A 173 9.15 3.66 -3.63
CA TRP A 173 7.85 3.02 -3.68
C TRP A 173 6.76 3.97 -4.19
N THR A 174 6.75 5.23 -3.74
CA THR A 174 5.83 6.26 -4.23
C THR A 174 5.96 6.44 -5.74
N PHE A 175 7.18 6.47 -6.26
CA PHE A 175 7.43 6.55 -7.70
C PHE A 175 6.84 5.34 -8.44
N GLU A 176 7.07 4.13 -7.96
CA GLU A 176 6.53 2.91 -8.59
C GLU A 176 4.99 2.85 -8.49
N TYR A 177 4.44 3.22 -7.33
CA TYR A 177 3.00 3.24 -7.10
C TYR A 177 2.31 4.23 -8.05
N MET A 178 2.77 5.47 -8.10
CA MET A 178 2.20 6.49 -8.99
C MET A 178 2.35 6.12 -10.46
N THR A 179 3.48 5.53 -10.85
CA THR A 179 3.66 5.01 -12.21
C THR A 179 2.70 3.87 -12.52
N GLY A 180 2.38 3.05 -11.52
CA GLY A 180 1.42 1.94 -11.64
C GLY A 180 -0.03 2.40 -11.74
N LEU A 181 -0.38 3.57 -11.19
CA LEU A 181 -1.71 4.19 -11.32
C LEU A 181 -1.92 4.81 -12.70
N GLN A 182 -0.86 5.25 -13.37
CA GLN A 182 -0.97 5.79 -14.73
C GLN A 182 -1.36 4.67 -15.70
N GLN A 183 -2.50 4.82 -16.36
CA GLN A 183 -2.91 3.88 -17.38
C GLN A 183 -1.91 3.94 -18.55
N ARG A 184 -1.28 2.81 -18.83
CA ARG A 184 -0.45 2.66 -20.03
C ARG A 184 -1.38 2.45 -21.23
N THR A 185 -1.76 3.54 -21.91
CA THR A 185 -2.39 3.47 -23.20
C THR A 185 -1.34 3.13 -24.28
N LYS A 186 -1.74 2.35 -25.28
CA LYS A 186 -0.91 2.14 -26.48
C LYS A 186 -0.74 3.48 -27.19
N TRP A 187 0.37 3.68 -27.88
CA TRP A 187 0.69 4.88 -28.66
C TRP A 187 -0.44 5.39 -29.58
N THR A 188 -1.31 4.47 -29.99
CA THR A 188 -2.38 4.69 -30.97
C THR A 188 -3.68 5.17 -30.34
N GLU A 189 -3.80 5.16 -29.02
CA GLU A 189 -5.01 5.61 -28.34
C GLU A 189 -4.76 6.97 -27.67
N PRO A 190 -5.69 7.93 -27.79
CA PRO A 190 -5.56 9.21 -27.10
C PRO A 190 -5.44 8.95 -25.61
N GLN A 191 -4.43 9.54 -25.00
CA GLN A 191 -4.23 9.48 -23.55
C GLN A 191 -5.50 10.00 -22.87
N VAL A 192 -5.96 9.31 -21.81
CA VAL A 192 -7.12 9.75 -21.03
C VAL A 192 -6.87 11.21 -20.62
N SER A 193 -7.63 12.11 -21.21
CA SER A 193 -7.52 13.53 -20.94
C SER A 193 -8.05 13.76 -19.52
N MET A 194 -7.27 14.36 -18.66
CA MET A 194 -7.73 14.79 -17.33
C MET A 194 -8.86 15.82 -17.52
N LYS A 195 -9.92 15.68 -16.75
CA LYS A 195 -11.13 16.50 -16.82
C LYS A 195 -11.25 17.41 -15.61
N LEU A 196 -12.09 18.43 -15.77
CA LEU A 196 -12.52 19.24 -14.65
C LEU A 196 -13.25 18.36 -13.62
N GLY A 197 -12.91 18.52 -12.36
CA GLY A 197 -13.49 17.73 -11.27
C GLY A 197 -12.65 16.52 -10.86
N ASP A 198 -11.84 15.97 -11.75
CA ASP A 198 -10.98 14.80 -11.47
C ASP A 198 -10.13 14.99 -10.22
N VAL A 199 -10.03 13.94 -9.41
CA VAL A 199 -9.16 13.90 -8.24
C VAL A 199 -7.84 13.27 -8.60
N VAL A 200 -6.77 13.99 -8.28
CA VAL A 200 -5.41 13.62 -8.66
C VAL A 200 -4.46 13.61 -7.47
N LEU A 201 -3.50 12.70 -7.51
CA LEU A 201 -2.30 12.77 -6.67
C LEU A 201 -1.28 13.66 -7.36
N VAL A 202 -0.75 14.63 -6.62
CA VAL A 202 0.29 15.53 -7.11
C VAL A 202 1.66 14.96 -6.74
N LYS A 203 2.53 14.77 -7.72
CA LYS A 203 3.90 14.37 -7.47
C LYS A 203 4.69 15.55 -6.95
N ASP A 204 5.05 15.51 -5.68
CA ASP A 204 5.89 16.51 -5.01
C ASP A 204 7.01 15.81 -4.22
N ASP A 205 8.23 15.92 -4.74
CA ASP A 205 9.41 15.26 -4.19
C ASP A 205 9.94 15.98 -2.91
N SER A 206 9.39 17.15 -2.57
CA SER A 206 9.78 17.96 -1.40
C SER A 206 9.03 17.58 -0.12
N LEU A 207 7.96 16.82 -0.23
CA LEU A 207 7.12 16.49 0.92
C LEU A 207 7.74 15.37 1.78
N PRO A 208 7.57 15.47 3.11
CA PRO A 208 7.96 14.40 4.03
C PRO A 208 7.25 13.07 3.74
N ARG A 209 7.86 11.97 4.19
CA ARG A 209 7.28 10.63 4.14
C ARG A 209 5.88 10.59 4.76
N GLY A 210 4.96 9.91 4.08
CA GLY A 210 3.58 9.73 4.53
C GLY A 210 2.63 10.84 4.11
N GLN A 211 3.11 11.89 3.45
CA GLN A 211 2.25 12.93 2.92
C GLN A 211 1.92 12.68 1.45
N TRP A 212 0.62 12.58 1.17
CA TRP A 212 0.07 12.42 -0.16
C TRP A 212 -0.70 13.68 -0.53
N PRO A 213 -0.12 14.57 -1.38
CA PRO A 213 -0.82 15.77 -1.78
C PRO A 213 -1.90 15.39 -2.79
N LEU A 214 -3.14 15.54 -2.36
CA LEU A 214 -4.32 15.43 -3.20
C LEU A 214 -4.71 16.79 -3.75
N GLY A 215 -5.30 16.77 -4.93
CA GLY A 215 -5.90 17.95 -5.50
C GLY A 215 -7.05 17.61 -6.42
N ARG A 216 -7.94 18.57 -6.60
CA ARG A 216 -9.02 18.52 -7.57
C ARG A 216 -8.68 19.41 -8.75
N ILE A 217 -8.90 18.94 -9.97
CA ILE A 217 -8.72 19.75 -11.18
C ILE A 217 -9.82 20.79 -11.27
N THR A 218 -9.42 22.06 -11.26
CA THR A 218 -10.36 23.20 -11.33
C THR A 218 -10.33 23.90 -12.69
N ASP A 219 -9.31 23.62 -13.51
CA ASP A 219 -9.22 24.16 -14.85
C ASP A 219 -8.28 23.32 -15.70
N VAL A 220 -8.57 23.17 -16.99
CA VAL A 220 -7.81 22.37 -17.95
C VAL A 220 -7.31 23.29 -19.07
N ASN A 221 -5.98 23.42 -19.17
CA ASN A 221 -5.38 24.22 -20.23
C ASN A 221 -5.13 23.35 -21.46
N GLU A 222 -6.03 23.44 -22.43
CA GLU A 222 -5.89 22.76 -23.71
C GLU A 222 -4.94 23.53 -24.62
N SER A 223 -4.01 22.82 -25.23
CA SER A 223 -3.15 23.35 -26.28
C SER A 223 -3.92 23.41 -27.61
N ARG A 224 -3.37 24.12 -28.59
CA ARG A 224 -3.99 24.23 -29.94
C ARG A 224 -4.25 22.92 -30.67
N ASP A 225 -3.61 21.85 -30.23
CA ASP A 225 -3.77 20.48 -30.72
C ASP A 225 -4.84 19.68 -29.97
N GLY A 226 -5.61 20.31 -29.05
CA GLY A 226 -6.65 19.67 -28.25
C GLY A 226 -6.12 18.80 -27.11
N LEU A 227 -4.81 18.81 -26.83
CA LEU A 227 -4.21 18.05 -25.75
C LEU A 227 -4.00 18.91 -24.50
N ALA A 228 -4.50 18.46 -23.36
CA ALA A 228 -4.22 19.07 -22.07
C ALA A 228 -2.78 18.72 -21.62
N ARG A 229 -1.89 19.72 -21.58
CA ARG A 229 -0.51 19.56 -21.10
C ARG A 229 -0.31 20.06 -19.68
N SER A 230 -1.15 20.97 -19.24
CA SER A 230 -1.16 21.50 -17.88
C SER A 230 -2.58 21.71 -17.40
N VAL A 231 -2.77 21.57 -16.12
CA VAL A 231 -4.06 21.76 -15.44
C VAL A 231 -3.86 22.58 -14.18
N THR A 232 -4.90 23.30 -13.78
CA THR A 232 -4.93 23.99 -12.49
C THR A 232 -5.54 23.05 -11.46
N VAL A 233 -4.78 22.77 -10.40
CA VAL A 233 -5.16 21.87 -9.33
C VAL A 233 -5.38 22.66 -8.05
N LEU A 234 -6.54 22.50 -7.42
CA LEU A 234 -6.82 22.99 -6.08
C LEU A 234 -6.30 21.95 -5.08
N CYS A 235 -5.31 22.31 -4.27
CA CYS A 235 -4.71 21.47 -3.25
C CYS A 235 -4.53 22.28 -1.97
N ARG A 236 -5.03 21.78 -0.84
CA ARG A 236 -4.97 22.45 0.46
C ARG A 236 -5.42 23.92 0.42
N GLY A 237 -6.52 24.19 -0.28
CA GLY A 237 -7.09 25.53 -0.41
C GLY A 237 -6.35 26.49 -1.39
N ASN A 238 -5.25 26.06 -1.99
CA ASN A 238 -4.49 26.85 -2.94
C ASN A 238 -4.55 26.29 -4.36
N LYS A 239 -4.54 27.14 -5.36
CA LYS A 239 -4.51 26.76 -6.78
C LYS A 239 -3.08 26.74 -7.31
N TYR A 240 -2.70 25.62 -7.95
CA TYR A 240 -1.39 25.44 -8.55
C TYR A 240 -1.54 24.99 -10.00
N LEU A 241 -0.80 25.62 -10.89
CA LEU A 241 -0.64 25.15 -12.26
C LEU A 241 0.39 24.00 -12.25
N ARG A 242 -0.01 22.83 -12.74
CA ARG A 242 0.86 21.64 -12.78
C ARG A 242 0.84 20.98 -14.16
N PRO A 243 1.98 20.50 -14.67
CA PRO A 243 1.99 19.68 -15.87
C PRO A 243 1.32 18.32 -15.58
N VAL A 244 0.57 17.81 -16.57
CA VAL A 244 -0.13 16.52 -16.46
C VAL A 244 0.80 15.35 -16.10
N THR A 245 2.07 15.43 -16.52
CA THR A 245 3.10 14.42 -16.21
C THR A 245 3.46 14.32 -14.72
N ARG A 246 3.10 15.33 -13.92
CA ARG A 246 3.30 15.36 -12.46
C ARG A 246 2.05 14.98 -11.68
N LEU A 247 1.03 14.50 -12.36
CA LEU A 247 -0.26 14.15 -11.76
C LEU A 247 -0.59 12.69 -12.06
N CYS A 248 -1.21 12.04 -11.09
CA CYS A 248 -1.78 10.70 -11.26
C CYS A 248 -3.27 10.76 -10.95
N LEU A 249 -4.10 10.35 -11.90
CA LEU A 249 -5.54 10.25 -11.69
C LEU A 249 -5.80 9.20 -10.59
N LEU A 250 -6.50 9.63 -9.55
CA LEU A 250 -6.94 8.75 -8.48
C LEU A 250 -8.40 8.35 -8.68
N GLU A 251 -9.24 9.33 -9.04
CA GLU A 251 -10.67 9.16 -9.25
C GLU A 251 -11.14 10.09 -10.36
N ALA A 252 -11.92 9.57 -11.30
CA ALA A 252 -12.59 10.34 -12.35
C ALA A 252 -13.95 10.82 -11.82
N ASP A 253 -14.32 12.06 -12.12
CA ASP A 253 -15.61 12.65 -11.76
C ASP A 253 -16.74 12.10 -12.63
#